data_3d77e413f7f3d307d545677b6f1dca1c
#
_entry.id   3d77e413f7f3d307d545677b6f1dca1c
#
_cell.length_a   1.000
_cell.length_b   1.000
_cell.length_c   1.000
_cell.angle_alpha   90.00
_cell.angle_beta   90.00
_cell.angle_gamma   90.00
#
_symmetry.space_group_name_H-M   'P 1'
#
loop_
_entity.id
_entity.type
_entity.pdbx_description
1 polymer ?
#
loop_
_entity_poly.entity_id
_entity_poly.type
_entity_poly.pdbx_seq_one_letter_code
_entity_poly.pdbx_strand_id
1 'polypeptide(L)'
;MPTPNPLDPVKGAGTTLWLYTGTGDAYANPLSDADWQRLAKIKELTPGEMTAESYDDTYLDDEDADWTATAQGAKSAGDTSLTLAWKPGEEGQKSLVAWFVDGSVRAYKIKYPNGTVDVFKGWCSSLGKAIPAKEVITRTAKITNTGKPELAEESGNPPIAVTGIKFDKATASVAVGATTTLNVTFLPASASEQSFRAATSDSAKATVAVSGKSLIVTGVAAGAADIIVMSNDGNFVATCKTTVTAS
;
A
#
# COMPACT_ATOMS: atom_id res chain seq x y z
N MET A 1 6.13 -15.91 11.12
CA MET A 1 5.89 -14.91 12.18
C MET A 1 4.48 -15.12 12.70
N PRO A 2 4.18 -14.91 14.00
CA PRO A 2 2.81 -14.94 14.46
C PRO A 2 2.02 -13.86 13.76
N THR A 3 0.76 -14.16 13.42
CA THR A 3 -0.18 -13.18 12.85
C THR A 3 -0.32 -12.02 13.84
N PRO A 4 -0.16 -10.75 13.42
CA PRO A 4 -0.35 -9.62 14.32
C PRO A 4 -1.75 -9.66 14.94
N ASN A 5 -1.82 -9.57 16.27
CA ASN A 5 -3.08 -9.43 16.96
C ASN A 5 -3.60 -8.00 16.75
N PRO A 6 -4.77 -7.79 16.15
CA PRO A 6 -5.29 -6.44 15.89
C PRO A 6 -5.63 -5.65 17.16
N LEU A 7 -5.69 -6.32 18.32
CA LEU A 7 -5.93 -5.68 19.62
C LEU A 7 -4.64 -5.27 20.35
N ASP A 8 -3.48 -5.66 19.84
CA ASP A 8 -2.21 -5.29 20.43
C ASP A 8 -1.76 -3.91 19.93
N PRO A 9 -1.18 -3.08 20.81
CA PRO A 9 -0.60 -1.80 20.40
C PRO A 9 0.47 -1.98 19.32
N VAL A 10 0.40 -1.18 18.25
CA VAL A 10 1.31 -1.27 17.11
C VAL A 10 2.51 -0.37 17.33
N LYS A 11 3.72 -0.92 17.18
CA LYS A 11 4.96 -0.12 17.21
C LYS A 11 5.12 0.63 15.88
N GLY A 12 5.57 1.89 15.93
CA GLY A 12 5.76 2.70 14.73
C GLY A 12 6.84 2.21 13.76
N ALA A 13 7.78 1.36 14.24
CA ALA A 13 8.84 0.81 13.39
C ALA A 13 8.25 -0.12 12.31
N GLY A 14 8.56 0.17 11.04
CA GLY A 14 8.00 -0.53 9.90
C GLY A 14 6.85 0.22 9.21
N THR A 15 6.36 1.32 9.78
CA THR A 15 5.40 2.21 9.10
C THR A 15 5.98 2.77 7.82
N THR A 16 5.18 2.82 6.77
CA THR A 16 5.59 3.29 5.45
C THR A 16 4.58 4.29 4.90
N LEU A 17 5.06 5.24 4.11
CA LEU A 17 4.24 6.23 3.41
C LEU A 17 4.32 5.96 1.91
N TRP A 18 3.17 6.07 1.24
CA TRP A 18 3.01 5.78 -0.17
C TRP A 18 2.22 6.90 -0.85
N LEU A 19 2.68 7.35 -2.00
CA LEU A 19 1.98 8.31 -2.84
C LEU A 19 1.18 7.57 -3.91
N TYR A 20 -0.04 8.00 -4.16
CA TYR A 20 -0.87 7.46 -5.23
C TYR A 20 -0.39 7.96 -6.59
N THR A 21 -0.20 7.03 -7.52
CA THR A 21 0.26 7.28 -8.89
C THR A 21 -0.74 6.81 -9.93
N GLY A 22 -1.82 6.15 -9.50
CA GLY A 22 -2.89 5.67 -10.38
C GLY A 22 -3.82 6.79 -10.86
N THR A 23 -4.71 6.43 -11.77
CA THR A 23 -5.73 7.34 -12.35
C THR A 23 -7.14 7.10 -11.79
N GLY A 24 -7.33 6.05 -10.99
CA GLY A 24 -8.61 5.67 -10.40
C GLY A 24 -8.87 6.31 -9.03
N ASP A 25 -9.85 5.76 -8.32
CA ASP A 25 -10.13 6.16 -6.94
C ASP A 25 -9.14 5.51 -5.97
N ALA A 26 -8.35 6.34 -5.30
CA ALA A 26 -7.36 5.89 -4.32
C ALA A 26 -7.96 5.20 -3.09
N TYR A 27 -9.25 5.46 -2.80
CA TYR A 27 -9.96 4.86 -1.66
C TYR A 27 -10.59 3.50 -1.98
N ALA A 28 -10.70 3.12 -3.27
CA ALA A 28 -11.36 1.89 -3.68
C ALA A 28 -10.64 0.61 -3.19
N ASN A 29 -9.30 0.63 -3.14
CA ASN A 29 -8.51 -0.52 -2.67
C ASN A 29 -7.18 -0.08 -2.03
N PRO A 30 -7.23 0.54 -0.85
CA PRO A 30 -6.04 1.11 -0.21
C PRO A 30 -5.06 0.05 0.29
N LEU A 31 -5.50 -1.20 0.48
CA LEU A 31 -4.63 -2.30 0.92
C LEU A 31 -3.73 -2.83 -0.19
N SER A 32 -4.14 -2.69 -1.47
CA SER A 32 -3.29 -3.02 -2.61
C SER A 32 -2.14 -2.02 -2.73
N ASP A 33 -0.95 -2.51 -3.08
CA ASP A 33 0.22 -1.66 -3.35
C ASP A 33 0.36 -1.35 -4.86
N ALA A 34 -0.52 -1.87 -5.72
CA ALA A 34 -0.65 -1.44 -7.12
C ALA A 34 -1.01 0.05 -7.17
N ASP A 35 -0.48 0.79 -8.12
CA ASP A 35 -0.70 2.23 -8.28
C ASP A 35 -0.20 3.12 -7.13
N TRP A 36 0.61 2.57 -6.23
CA TRP A 36 1.19 3.30 -5.12
C TRP A 36 2.71 3.28 -5.17
N GLN A 37 3.33 4.44 -5.01
CA GLN A 37 4.77 4.61 -4.95
C GLN A 37 5.24 4.87 -3.52
N ARG A 38 6.09 4.00 -3.00
CA ARG A 38 6.63 4.12 -1.65
C ARG A 38 7.63 5.26 -1.54
N LEU A 39 7.52 6.07 -0.48
CA LEU A 39 8.57 6.97 -0.01
C LEU A 39 9.53 6.20 0.91
N ALA A 40 10.81 6.15 0.53
CA ALA A 40 11.80 5.44 1.32
C ALA A 40 12.48 6.33 2.38
N LYS A 41 13.00 5.68 3.43
CA LYS A 41 13.85 6.30 4.46
C LYS A 41 13.16 7.36 5.31
N ILE A 42 11.91 7.14 5.67
CA ILE A 42 11.19 7.98 6.64
C ILE A 42 11.88 7.83 7.99
N LYS A 43 12.20 8.95 8.64
CA LYS A 43 12.71 9.04 10.00
C LYS A 43 11.58 9.33 10.98
N GLU A 44 10.67 10.22 10.59
CA GLU A 44 9.57 10.66 11.40
C GLU A 44 8.36 10.96 10.52
N LEU A 45 7.17 10.66 11.00
CA LEU A 45 5.91 10.90 10.34
C LEU A 45 4.86 11.22 11.40
N THR A 46 4.23 12.38 11.27
CA THR A 46 3.12 12.81 12.12
C THR A 46 1.91 13.05 11.22
N PRO A 47 0.91 12.17 11.24
CA PRO A 47 -0.33 12.36 10.50
C PRO A 47 -1.06 13.62 10.95
N GLY A 48 -1.91 14.17 10.08
CA GLY A 48 -2.69 15.35 10.40
C GLY A 48 -3.66 15.10 11.56
N GLU A 49 -3.70 16.02 12.49
CA GLU A 49 -4.67 16.01 13.59
C GLU A 49 -6.06 16.38 13.06
N MET A 50 -7.03 15.53 13.32
CA MET A 50 -8.42 15.84 12.97
C MET A 50 -9.02 16.79 14.01
N THR A 51 -9.50 17.92 13.55
CA THR A 51 -10.13 18.94 14.37
C THR A 51 -11.54 19.25 13.88
N ALA A 52 -12.38 19.74 14.75
CA ALA A 52 -13.69 20.27 14.42
C ALA A 52 -13.85 21.66 15.04
N GLU A 53 -14.42 22.56 14.26
CA GLU A 53 -14.86 23.84 14.78
C GLU A 53 -16.09 23.64 15.69
N SER A 54 -16.31 24.55 16.62
CA SER A 54 -17.54 24.61 17.41
C SER A 54 -18.33 25.85 16.99
N TYR A 55 -19.64 25.76 16.98
CA TYR A 55 -20.51 26.93 16.85
C TYR A 55 -21.51 26.97 18.01
N ASP A 56 -22.02 28.18 18.28
CA ASP A 56 -23.03 28.40 19.28
C ASP A 56 -24.40 27.89 18.78
N ASP A 57 -25.01 27.00 19.53
CA ASP A 57 -26.31 26.37 19.27
C ASP A 57 -27.31 26.69 20.36
N THR A 58 -27.16 27.85 21.00
CA THR A 58 -28.05 28.37 22.09
C THR A 58 -29.23 29.09 21.45
N TYR A 59 -30.45 28.72 21.83
CA TYR A 59 -31.69 29.38 21.39
C TYR A 59 -32.30 30.18 22.51
N LEU A 60 -33.01 31.26 22.16
CA LEU A 60 -33.63 32.18 23.12
C LEU A 60 -34.76 31.57 23.97
N ASP A 61 -35.34 30.46 23.48
CA ASP A 61 -36.42 29.75 24.14
C ASP A 61 -35.96 28.47 24.87
N ASP A 62 -34.65 28.25 24.97
CA ASP A 62 -34.09 27.20 25.81
C ASP A 62 -34.30 27.53 27.31
N GLU A 63 -34.64 26.53 28.13
CA GLU A 63 -34.81 26.68 29.59
C GLU A 63 -33.54 27.19 30.25
N ASP A 64 -32.35 26.80 29.73
CA ASP A 64 -31.03 27.16 30.24
C ASP A 64 -30.28 28.09 29.26
N ALA A 65 -30.97 29.07 28.63
CA ALA A 65 -30.40 29.98 27.63
C ALA A 65 -29.27 30.90 28.16
N ASP A 66 -29.07 30.97 29.47
CA ASP A 66 -27.94 31.62 30.12
C ASP A 66 -26.65 30.75 30.12
N TRP A 67 -26.74 29.49 29.72
CA TRP A 67 -25.61 28.61 29.46
C TRP A 67 -25.40 28.40 27.92
N THR A 68 -24.15 28.50 27.49
CA THR A 68 -23.81 28.32 26.09
C THR A 68 -23.94 26.85 25.68
N ALA A 69 -24.87 26.54 24.79
CA ALA A 69 -24.90 25.27 24.05
C ALA A 69 -23.98 25.35 22.81
N THR A 70 -23.18 24.33 22.61
CA THR A 70 -22.28 24.27 21.44
C THR A 70 -22.47 22.99 20.64
N ALA A 71 -22.40 23.09 19.32
CA ALA A 71 -22.44 21.95 18.40
C ALA A 71 -21.19 21.89 17.53
N GLN A 72 -20.93 20.68 16.98
CA GLN A 72 -19.78 20.43 16.12
C GLN A 72 -19.98 20.99 14.71
N GLY A 73 -19.11 21.91 14.30
CA GLY A 73 -19.09 22.53 12.98
C GLY A 73 -18.22 21.80 11.96
N ALA A 74 -17.56 22.58 11.10
CA ALA A 74 -16.69 22.07 10.05
C ALA A 74 -15.50 21.25 10.60
N LYS A 75 -15.18 20.16 9.93
CA LYS A 75 -14.06 19.26 10.28
C LYS A 75 -12.88 19.47 9.35
N SER A 76 -11.67 19.37 9.91
CA SER A 76 -10.40 19.43 9.20
C SER A 76 -9.55 18.22 9.52
N ALA A 77 -8.82 17.71 8.52
CA ALA A 77 -7.85 16.63 8.71
C ALA A 77 -6.43 17.14 9.01
N GLY A 78 -6.28 18.46 9.26
CA GLY A 78 -5.02 19.10 9.62
C GLY A 78 -3.89 18.91 8.62
N ASP A 79 -2.66 19.03 9.10
CA ASP A 79 -1.45 18.92 8.27
C ASP A 79 -0.63 17.70 8.68
N THR A 80 -0.23 16.90 7.69
CA THR A 80 0.72 15.80 7.90
C THR A 80 2.15 16.30 7.70
N SER A 81 3.01 16.05 8.68
CA SER A 81 4.43 16.37 8.59
C SER A 81 5.30 15.11 8.51
N LEU A 82 6.36 15.17 7.73
CA LEU A 82 7.29 14.06 7.57
C LEU A 82 8.74 14.52 7.45
N THR A 83 9.64 13.69 7.96
CA THR A 83 11.09 13.85 7.85
C THR A 83 11.68 12.61 7.21
N LEU A 84 12.45 12.79 6.13
CA LEU A 84 13.11 11.73 5.36
C LEU A 84 14.62 11.86 5.46
N ALA A 85 15.37 10.77 5.46
CA ALA A 85 16.78 10.81 5.13
C ALA A 85 16.92 11.16 3.63
N TRP A 86 17.63 12.23 3.32
CA TRP A 86 17.74 12.72 1.95
C TRP A 86 18.49 11.76 1.05
N LYS A 87 17.83 11.34 -0.04
CA LYS A 87 18.36 10.42 -1.04
C LYS A 87 17.93 10.90 -2.44
N PRO A 88 18.72 11.75 -3.12
CA PRO A 88 18.29 12.45 -4.33
C PRO A 88 17.97 11.55 -5.53
N GLY A 89 18.50 10.33 -5.55
CA GLY A 89 18.23 9.35 -6.61
C GLY A 89 17.01 8.45 -6.38
N GLU A 90 16.33 8.60 -5.25
CA GLU A 90 15.17 7.75 -4.91
C GLU A 90 13.89 8.31 -5.54
N GLU A 91 13.16 7.43 -6.26
CA GLU A 91 12.02 7.84 -7.10
C GLU A 91 10.87 8.45 -6.29
N GLY A 92 10.57 7.94 -5.09
CA GLY A 92 9.55 8.52 -4.23
C GLY A 92 9.88 9.95 -3.80
N GLN A 93 11.17 10.23 -3.50
CA GLN A 93 11.59 11.59 -3.15
C GLN A 93 11.58 12.54 -4.35
N LYS A 94 11.84 12.04 -5.58
CA LYS A 94 11.64 12.81 -6.82
C LYS A 94 10.16 13.14 -7.03
N SER A 95 9.28 12.14 -6.84
CA SER A 95 7.83 12.33 -6.94
C SER A 95 7.31 13.33 -5.91
N LEU A 96 7.86 13.36 -4.70
CA LEU A 96 7.52 14.35 -3.69
C LEU A 96 7.91 15.79 -4.12
N VAL A 97 9.06 15.95 -4.77
CA VAL A 97 9.47 17.26 -5.34
C VAL A 97 8.55 17.66 -6.48
N ALA A 98 8.23 16.75 -7.39
CA ALA A 98 7.31 17.01 -8.49
C ALA A 98 5.92 17.39 -7.96
N TRP A 99 5.43 16.72 -6.92
CA TRP A 99 4.16 17.05 -6.26
C TRP A 99 4.15 18.46 -5.67
N PHE A 100 5.24 18.87 -5.03
CA PHE A 100 5.36 20.24 -4.53
C PHE A 100 5.33 21.29 -5.64
N VAL A 101 5.98 20.99 -6.78
CA VAL A 101 6.08 21.92 -7.92
C VAL A 101 4.75 22.06 -8.67
N ASP A 102 4.03 20.97 -8.88
CA ASP A 102 2.75 20.98 -9.60
C ASP A 102 1.56 21.44 -8.74
N GLY A 103 1.68 21.39 -7.41
CA GLY A 103 0.65 21.84 -6.47
C GLY A 103 -0.65 21.02 -6.53
N SER A 104 -0.66 19.87 -7.19
CA SER A 104 -1.85 19.03 -7.35
C SER A 104 -2.31 18.43 -6.03
N VAL A 105 -3.63 18.21 -5.89
CA VAL A 105 -4.18 17.39 -4.81
C VAL A 105 -3.98 15.93 -5.16
N ARG A 106 -3.23 15.21 -4.33
CA ARG A 106 -2.99 13.76 -4.48
C ARG A 106 -3.36 13.00 -3.24
N ALA A 107 -3.70 11.72 -3.42
CA ALA A 107 -3.85 10.81 -2.30
C ALA A 107 -2.49 10.26 -1.86
N TYR A 108 -2.39 9.98 -0.57
CA TYR A 108 -1.28 9.25 0.02
C TYR A 108 -1.81 8.33 1.12
N LYS A 109 -1.12 7.22 1.35
CA LYS A 109 -1.49 6.28 2.41
C LYS A 109 -0.34 6.07 3.38
N ILE A 110 -0.69 5.88 4.63
CA ILE A 110 0.20 5.44 5.70
C ILE A 110 -0.12 3.98 5.96
N LYS A 111 0.84 3.09 5.71
CA LYS A 111 0.69 1.65 5.94
C LYS A 111 1.45 1.28 7.21
N TYR A 112 0.71 0.77 8.17
CA TYR A 112 1.23 0.38 9.48
C TYR A 112 1.81 -1.04 9.47
N PRO A 113 2.66 -1.42 10.46
CA PRO A 113 3.29 -2.74 10.50
C PRO A 113 2.32 -3.92 10.65
N ASN A 114 1.12 -3.68 11.18
CA ASN A 114 0.04 -4.67 11.25
C ASN A 114 -0.72 -4.83 9.92
N GLY A 115 -0.37 -4.05 8.90
CA GLY A 115 -0.98 -4.07 7.56
C GLY A 115 -2.20 -3.17 7.39
N THR A 116 -2.68 -2.49 8.45
CA THR A 116 -3.73 -1.48 8.32
C THR A 116 -3.22 -0.24 7.61
N VAL A 117 -4.11 0.55 7.04
CA VAL A 117 -3.76 1.76 6.29
C VAL A 117 -4.70 2.91 6.62
N ASP A 118 -4.13 4.11 6.72
CA ASP A 118 -4.84 5.37 6.66
C ASP A 118 -4.65 5.97 5.28
N VAL A 119 -5.69 6.54 4.71
CA VAL A 119 -5.64 7.23 3.42
C VAL A 119 -6.08 8.67 3.58
N PHE A 120 -5.26 9.56 3.09
CA PHE A 120 -5.49 11.00 3.08
C PHE A 120 -5.42 11.54 1.65
N LYS A 121 -6.05 12.69 1.42
CA LYS A 121 -5.82 13.54 0.26
C LYS A 121 -5.26 14.88 0.71
N GLY A 122 -4.35 15.45 -0.06
CA GLY A 122 -3.77 16.74 0.27
C GLY A 122 -2.85 17.25 -0.83
N TRP A 123 -2.18 18.35 -0.54
CA TRP A 123 -1.17 18.97 -1.40
C TRP A 123 0.06 19.30 -0.56
N CYS A 124 1.23 19.23 -1.18
CA CYS A 124 2.49 19.51 -0.48
C CYS A 124 2.63 21.01 -0.25
N SER A 125 2.48 21.46 1.00
CA SER A 125 2.51 22.88 1.36
C SER A 125 3.91 23.40 1.66
N SER A 126 4.84 22.52 2.03
CA SER A 126 6.22 22.91 2.31
C SER A 126 7.19 21.77 2.01
N LEU A 127 8.39 22.15 1.53
CA LEU A 127 9.46 21.20 1.24
C LEU A 127 10.80 21.84 1.61
N GLY A 128 11.45 21.32 2.65
CA GLY A 128 12.69 21.84 3.20
C GLY A 128 13.82 20.82 3.25
N LYS A 129 14.98 21.25 3.73
CA LYS A 129 16.13 20.41 4.08
C LYS A 129 16.77 20.91 5.36
N ALA A 130 17.27 19.98 6.17
CA ALA A 130 18.18 20.26 7.27
C ALA A 130 19.54 19.62 6.97
N ILE A 131 20.62 20.40 7.10
CA ILE A 131 21.98 19.99 6.75
C ILE A 131 22.87 20.12 8.00
N PRO A 132 22.78 19.18 8.94
CA PRO A 132 23.63 19.18 10.12
C PRO A 132 25.05 18.70 9.78
N ALA A 133 26.06 19.25 10.45
CA ALA A 133 27.45 18.92 10.16
C ALA A 133 27.86 17.48 10.47
N LYS A 134 27.17 16.84 11.43
CA LYS A 134 27.54 15.51 11.97
C LYS A 134 26.50 14.41 11.74
N GLU A 135 25.41 14.74 11.06
CA GLU A 135 24.32 13.79 10.83
C GLU A 135 23.93 13.72 9.35
N VAL A 136 23.10 12.73 9.01
CA VAL A 136 22.58 12.58 7.67
C VAL A 136 21.68 13.78 7.32
N ILE A 137 21.89 14.36 6.14
CA ILE A 137 20.99 15.38 5.60
C ILE A 137 19.57 14.84 5.58
N THR A 138 18.62 15.62 6.08
CA THR A 138 17.21 15.28 6.07
C THR A 138 16.42 16.22 5.16
N ARG A 139 15.35 15.68 4.60
CA ARG A 139 14.31 16.43 3.90
C ARG A 139 13.06 16.46 4.76
N THR A 140 12.53 17.64 4.98
CA THR A 140 11.24 17.83 5.65
C THR A 140 10.18 18.17 4.61
N ALA A 141 8.98 17.65 4.78
CA ALA A 141 7.83 18.03 3.97
C ALA A 141 6.59 18.16 4.86
N LYS A 142 5.69 19.04 4.44
CA LYS A 142 4.39 19.23 5.07
C LYS A 142 3.31 19.09 3.99
N ILE A 143 2.28 18.32 4.30
CA ILE A 143 1.14 18.09 3.43
C ILE A 143 -0.08 18.65 4.12
N THR A 144 -0.73 19.62 3.51
CA THR A 144 -2.02 20.13 3.98
C THR A 144 -3.11 19.22 3.46
N ASN A 145 -3.82 18.58 4.38
CA ASN A 145 -4.87 17.62 4.03
C ASN A 145 -6.15 18.33 3.60
N THR A 146 -6.92 17.69 2.75
CA THR A 146 -8.22 18.18 2.27
C THR A 146 -9.22 17.03 2.16
N GLY A 147 -10.46 17.33 2.53
CA GLY A 147 -11.54 16.34 2.55
C GLY A 147 -11.45 15.37 3.74
N LYS A 148 -12.36 14.40 3.76
CA LYS A 148 -12.41 13.36 4.78
C LYS A 148 -11.33 12.32 4.52
N PRO A 149 -10.46 11.99 5.49
CA PRO A 149 -9.56 10.84 5.40
C PRO A 149 -10.35 9.54 5.61
N GLU A 150 -9.78 8.41 5.19
CA GLU A 150 -10.23 7.07 5.55
C GLU A 150 -9.21 6.48 6.53
N LEU A 151 -9.64 6.22 7.74
CA LEU A 151 -8.79 5.72 8.81
C LEU A 151 -8.88 4.20 8.94
N ALA A 152 -7.80 3.60 9.42
CA ALA A 152 -7.71 2.16 9.67
C ALA A 152 -8.85 1.65 10.57
N GLU A 153 -9.30 2.46 11.52
CA GLU A 153 -10.40 2.14 12.44
C GLU A 153 -11.78 2.14 11.73
N GLU A 154 -11.94 2.93 10.65
CA GLU A 154 -13.19 2.97 9.89
C GLU A 154 -13.35 1.76 8.97
N SER A 155 -12.24 1.16 8.53
CA SER A 155 -12.25 0.01 7.62
C SER A 155 -12.81 -1.28 8.23
N GLY A 156 -13.16 -1.30 9.51
CA GLY A 156 -13.97 -2.32 10.20
C GLY A 156 -13.41 -3.74 10.26
N ASN A 157 -12.36 -4.05 9.53
CA ASN A 157 -11.68 -5.35 9.56
C ASN A 157 -10.17 -5.13 9.47
N PRO A 158 -9.40 -5.63 10.45
CA PRO A 158 -7.95 -5.70 10.28
C PRO A 158 -7.64 -6.50 9.02
N PRO A 159 -6.59 -6.15 8.26
CA PRO A 159 -6.24 -6.89 7.06
C PRO A 159 -5.99 -8.36 7.41
N ILE A 160 -6.65 -9.24 6.67
CA ILE A 160 -6.49 -10.67 6.81
C ILE A 160 -5.17 -11.06 6.17
N ALA A 161 -4.21 -11.48 6.98
CA ALA A 161 -2.90 -11.88 6.50
C ALA A 161 -2.98 -13.12 5.59
N VAL A 162 -2.11 -13.18 4.59
CA VAL A 162 -1.88 -14.40 3.82
C VAL A 162 -1.26 -15.45 4.75
N THR A 163 -1.81 -16.66 4.75
CA THR A 163 -1.28 -17.82 5.48
C THR A 163 -0.74 -18.90 4.55
N GLY A 164 -0.88 -18.72 3.24
CA GLY A 164 -0.34 -19.61 2.24
C GLY A 164 -0.70 -19.19 0.82
N ILE A 165 0.06 -19.72 -0.14
CA ILE A 165 -0.17 -19.60 -1.57
C ILE A 165 -0.07 -20.99 -2.21
N LYS A 166 -0.90 -21.28 -3.20
CA LYS A 166 -0.85 -22.55 -3.91
C LYS A 166 -1.30 -22.41 -5.36
N PHE A 167 -0.83 -23.33 -6.20
CA PHE A 167 -1.38 -23.54 -7.54
C PHE A 167 -2.63 -24.46 -7.49
N ASP A 168 -3.48 -24.34 -8.49
CA ASP A 168 -4.58 -25.29 -8.76
C ASP A 168 -4.06 -26.67 -9.17
N LYS A 169 -2.85 -26.75 -9.70
CA LYS A 169 -2.19 -27.98 -10.16
C LYS A 169 -0.74 -28.04 -9.66
N ALA A 170 -0.35 -29.20 -9.15
CA ALA A 170 1.04 -29.46 -8.74
C ALA A 170 1.97 -29.71 -9.95
N THR A 171 1.41 -30.19 -11.06
CA THR A 171 2.11 -30.48 -12.30
C THR A 171 1.33 -29.97 -13.49
N ALA A 172 2.03 -29.54 -14.54
CA ALA A 172 1.44 -29.13 -15.81
C ALA A 172 2.23 -29.70 -16.99
N SER A 173 1.59 -29.78 -18.13
CA SER A 173 2.25 -30.14 -19.41
C SER A 173 1.83 -29.13 -20.47
N VAL A 174 2.77 -28.75 -21.34
CA VAL A 174 2.54 -27.81 -22.43
C VAL A 174 3.43 -28.22 -23.61
N ALA A 175 2.91 -28.15 -24.84
CA ALA A 175 3.73 -28.40 -26.03
C ALA A 175 4.60 -27.16 -26.34
N VAL A 176 5.70 -27.38 -27.07
CA VAL A 176 6.52 -26.29 -27.60
C VAL A 176 5.64 -25.36 -28.46
N GLY A 177 5.70 -24.06 -28.20
CA GLY A 177 4.91 -23.01 -28.86
C GLY A 177 3.47 -22.87 -28.35
N ALA A 178 2.98 -23.78 -27.49
CA ALA A 178 1.66 -23.69 -26.88
C ALA A 178 1.69 -22.98 -25.51
N THR A 179 0.52 -22.66 -24.98
CA THR A 179 0.35 -22.06 -23.67
C THR A 179 -0.54 -22.92 -22.77
N THR A 180 -0.29 -22.86 -21.47
CA THR A 180 -1.18 -23.41 -20.44
C THR A 180 -1.39 -22.41 -19.34
N THR A 181 -2.54 -22.45 -18.67
CA THR A 181 -2.86 -21.55 -17.57
C THR A 181 -2.76 -22.28 -16.24
N LEU A 182 -2.09 -21.65 -15.28
CA LEU A 182 -2.02 -22.05 -13.89
C LEU A 182 -2.71 -20.99 -13.04
N ASN A 183 -3.67 -21.40 -12.20
CA ASN A 183 -4.34 -20.47 -11.30
C ASN A 183 -3.67 -20.48 -9.94
N VAL A 184 -3.50 -19.29 -9.40
CA VAL A 184 -2.92 -19.06 -8.06
C VAL A 184 -4.02 -18.79 -7.07
N THR A 185 -3.99 -19.47 -5.94
CA THR A 185 -4.97 -19.33 -4.84
C THR A 185 -4.24 -18.96 -3.57
N PHE A 186 -4.75 -17.95 -2.88
CA PHE A 186 -4.28 -17.53 -1.57
C PHE A 186 -5.09 -18.19 -0.44
N LEU A 187 -4.47 -18.38 0.68
CA LEU A 187 -5.08 -18.87 1.91
C LEU A 187 -4.91 -17.82 3.02
N PRO A 188 -6.00 -17.45 3.72
CA PRO A 188 -7.37 -17.73 3.36
C PRO A 188 -7.78 -17.01 2.06
N ALA A 189 -8.86 -17.43 1.41
CA ALA A 189 -9.35 -16.79 0.17
C ALA A 189 -9.78 -15.33 0.39
N SER A 190 -10.05 -14.94 1.65
CA SER A 190 -10.34 -13.58 2.11
C SER A 190 -9.10 -12.76 2.46
N ALA A 191 -7.87 -13.26 2.21
CA ALA A 191 -6.66 -12.49 2.46
C ALA A 191 -6.73 -11.12 1.75
N SER A 192 -6.36 -10.06 2.48
CA SER A 192 -6.50 -8.69 1.99
C SER A 192 -5.50 -8.35 0.89
N GLU A 193 -4.28 -8.88 0.99
CA GLU A 193 -3.23 -8.72 -0.05
C GLU A 193 -3.09 -10.05 -0.80
N GLN A 194 -3.44 -10.05 -2.09
CA GLN A 194 -3.41 -11.25 -2.93
C GLN A 194 -2.54 -11.05 -4.18
N SER A 195 -1.54 -10.19 -4.09
CA SER A 195 -0.55 -10.02 -5.14
C SER A 195 0.63 -10.98 -4.96
N PHE A 196 1.26 -11.33 -6.08
CA PHE A 196 2.38 -12.26 -6.11
C PHE A 196 3.35 -11.94 -7.26
N ARG A 197 4.55 -12.47 -7.14
CA ARG A 197 5.55 -12.50 -8.20
C ARG A 197 5.68 -13.91 -8.71
N ALA A 198 5.99 -14.05 -10.01
CA ALA A 198 6.21 -15.35 -10.64
C ALA A 198 7.56 -15.41 -11.34
N ALA A 199 8.16 -16.58 -11.33
CA ALA A 199 9.40 -16.88 -12.03
C ALA A 199 9.38 -18.31 -12.57
N THR A 200 10.24 -18.60 -13.51
CA THR A 200 10.56 -19.95 -13.98
C THR A 200 11.99 -20.31 -13.59
N SER A 201 12.24 -21.57 -13.28
CA SER A 201 13.59 -22.07 -13.00
C SER A 201 14.47 -22.14 -14.26
N ASP A 202 13.85 -22.25 -15.46
CA ASP A 202 14.54 -22.32 -16.75
C ASP A 202 13.71 -21.62 -17.83
N SER A 203 14.08 -20.40 -18.16
CA SER A 203 13.43 -19.60 -19.20
C SER A 203 13.69 -20.12 -20.63
N ALA A 204 14.70 -20.95 -20.82
CA ALA A 204 14.94 -21.61 -22.12
C ALA A 204 13.96 -22.76 -22.36
N LYS A 205 13.29 -23.26 -21.33
CA LYS A 205 12.29 -24.34 -21.45
C LYS A 205 10.87 -23.80 -21.39
N ALA A 206 10.57 -22.91 -20.44
CA ALA A 206 9.27 -22.30 -20.30
C ALA A 206 9.37 -20.85 -19.84
N THR A 207 8.50 -19.99 -20.34
CA THR A 207 8.34 -18.60 -19.87
C THR A 207 7.00 -18.42 -19.18
N VAL A 208 6.91 -17.41 -18.31
CA VAL A 208 5.69 -17.10 -17.54
C VAL A 208 5.31 -15.64 -17.70
N ALA A 209 4.00 -15.40 -17.82
CA ALA A 209 3.41 -14.07 -17.77
C ALA A 209 2.27 -14.05 -16.74
N VAL A 210 2.23 -13.02 -15.88
CA VAL A 210 1.16 -12.87 -14.87
C VAL A 210 -0.04 -12.19 -15.52
N SER A 211 -1.23 -12.75 -15.31
CA SER A 211 -2.50 -12.20 -15.74
C SER A 211 -3.52 -12.30 -14.60
N GLY A 212 -3.65 -11.23 -13.81
CA GLY A 212 -4.49 -11.22 -12.60
C GLY A 212 -4.02 -12.28 -11.59
N LYS A 213 -4.89 -13.22 -11.24
CA LYS A 213 -4.58 -14.35 -10.35
C LYS A 213 -4.15 -15.63 -11.10
N SER A 214 -3.83 -15.52 -12.38
CA SER A 214 -3.43 -16.63 -13.23
C SER A 214 -2.06 -16.38 -13.83
N LEU A 215 -1.37 -17.46 -14.17
CA LEU A 215 -0.14 -17.45 -14.91
C LEU A 215 -0.37 -18.08 -16.28
N ILE A 216 0.08 -17.42 -17.32
CA ILE A 216 0.19 -17.99 -18.66
C ILE A 216 1.61 -18.53 -18.81
N VAL A 217 1.74 -19.85 -18.91
CA VAL A 217 3.01 -20.54 -19.12
C VAL A 217 3.12 -20.90 -20.60
N THR A 218 4.19 -20.47 -21.26
CA THR A 218 4.47 -20.77 -22.69
C THR A 218 5.63 -21.73 -22.77
N GLY A 219 5.45 -22.86 -23.51
CA GLY A 219 6.52 -23.81 -23.80
C GLY A 219 7.48 -23.25 -24.84
N VAL A 220 8.77 -23.23 -24.54
CA VAL A 220 9.85 -22.72 -25.41
C VAL A 220 10.63 -23.88 -26.06
N ALA A 221 11.09 -24.84 -25.27
CA ALA A 221 11.81 -26.01 -25.73
C ALA A 221 11.48 -27.22 -24.86
N ALA A 222 11.52 -28.43 -25.43
CA ALA A 222 11.26 -29.68 -24.71
C ALA A 222 12.17 -29.84 -23.47
N GLY A 223 11.58 -30.24 -22.36
CA GLY A 223 12.25 -30.41 -21.07
C GLY A 223 11.35 -30.07 -19.88
N ALA A 224 11.93 -29.99 -18.72
CA ALA A 224 11.22 -29.64 -17.49
C ALA A 224 11.64 -28.26 -16.96
N ALA A 225 10.69 -27.50 -16.41
CA ALA A 225 10.94 -26.28 -15.69
C ALA A 225 9.98 -26.19 -14.49
N ASP A 226 10.45 -25.67 -13.37
CA ASP A 226 9.61 -25.36 -12.22
C ASP A 226 9.08 -23.92 -12.33
N ILE A 227 7.78 -23.77 -12.27
CA ILE A 227 7.10 -22.49 -12.20
C ILE A 227 6.89 -22.16 -10.73
N ILE A 228 7.40 -21.01 -10.30
CA ILE A 228 7.44 -20.60 -8.89
C ILE A 228 6.65 -19.32 -8.75
N VAL A 229 5.80 -19.25 -7.74
CA VAL A 229 5.14 -18.01 -7.29
C VAL A 229 5.52 -17.73 -5.85
N MET A 230 5.66 -16.46 -5.53
CA MET A 230 5.93 -15.97 -4.20
C MET A 230 4.98 -14.82 -3.88
N SER A 231 4.31 -14.88 -2.72
CA SER A 231 3.48 -13.76 -2.26
C SER A 231 4.33 -12.49 -2.10
N ASN A 232 3.72 -11.32 -2.29
CA ASN A 232 4.46 -10.05 -2.23
C ASN A 232 5.04 -9.73 -0.85
N ASP A 233 4.46 -10.29 0.22
CA ASP A 233 5.05 -10.26 1.56
C ASP A 233 6.30 -11.13 1.69
N GLY A 234 6.62 -11.95 0.65
CA GLY A 234 7.81 -12.81 0.58
C GLY A 234 7.77 -14.04 1.49
N ASN A 235 6.65 -14.27 2.22
CA ASN A 235 6.58 -15.31 3.23
C ASN A 235 6.15 -16.68 2.69
N PHE A 236 5.42 -16.72 1.57
CA PHE A 236 4.85 -17.95 1.02
C PHE A 236 5.26 -18.19 -0.42
N VAL A 237 5.65 -19.42 -0.71
CA VAL A 237 6.09 -19.86 -2.04
C VAL A 237 5.30 -21.10 -2.43
N ALA A 238 4.91 -21.18 -3.70
CA ALA A 238 4.39 -22.40 -4.31
C ALA A 238 5.10 -22.70 -5.61
N THR A 239 5.22 -23.99 -5.94
CA THR A 239 5.90 -24.48 -7.14
C THR A 239 5.00 -25.44 -7.92
N CYS A 240 4.95 -25.29 -9.23
CA CYS A 240 4.33 -26.22 -10.16
C CYS A 240 5.39 -26.78 -11.13
N LYS A 241 5.56 -28.10 -11.16
CA LYS A 241 6.46 -28.76 -12.11
C LYS A 241 5.82 -28.79 -13.49
N THR A 242 6.45 -28.12 -14.44
CA THR A 242 5.93 -28.04 -15.80
C THR A 242 6.84 -28.84 -16.75
N THR A 243 6.25 -29.76 -17.53
CA THR A 243 6.93 -30.50 -18.55
C THR A 243 6.55 -29.92 -19.92
N VAL A 244 7.55 -29.47 -20.66
CA VAL A 244 7.36 -29.04 -22.03
C VAL A 244 7.62 -30.24 -22.96
N THR A 245 6.59 -30.66 -23.71
CA THR A 245 6.67 -31.77 -24.66
C THR A 245 7.06 -31.27 -26.05
N ALA A 246 7.77 -32.08 -26.81
CA ALA A 246 7.96 -31.80 -28.23
C ALA A 246 6.60 -31.72 -28.93
N SER A 247 6.53 -30.93 -30.01
CA SER A 247 5.34 -30.80 -30.86
C SER A 247 5.10 -32.08 -31.64
#